data_21486a404fefb4b48a1398d8248f72ba
#
_entry.id   21486a404fefb4b48a1398d8248f72ba
#
_cell.length_a   1.000
_cell.length_b   1.000
_cell.length_c   1.000
_cell.angle_alpha   90.00
_cell.angle_beta   90.00
_cell.angle_gamma   90.00
#
_symmetry.space_group_name_H-M   'P 1'
#
loop_
_entity.id
_entity.type
_entity.pdbx_description
1 polymer ?
#
loop_
_entity_poly.entity_id
_entity_poly.type
_entity_poly.pdbx_seq_one_letter_code
_entity_poly.pdbx_strand_id
1 'polypeptide(L)'
;NNNYIDNVQISVSEIIGVEGRGSYYDLNGAIKDMLQNHLLQLVCLVAMEPPSNFKPELVRDEKLKVIQSLKKQEINNNFILGQYTKGKINNRNVNSYKKDVKNNSSLTETFVALKLYIENWRWAGVPFYLRTGKRLKKQNSEIVITFKSLPHFIFDKNVSGEIKANQLIITLQPDEGL
;
A
#
# COMPACT_ATOMS: atom_id res chain seq x y z
N ASN A 1 0.83 15.24 12.42
CA ASN A 1 0.46 14.99 10.99
C ASN A 1 -1.06 14.96 10.81
N ASN A 2 -1.80 14.46 11.79
CA ASN A 2 -3.28 14.40 11.74
C ASN A 2 -3.97 15.77 11.52
N ASN A 3 -3.31 16.89 11.81
CA ASN A 3 -3.84 18.22 11.53
C ASN A 3 -3.79 18.60 10.05
N TYR A 4 -2.86 18.04 9.28
CA TYR A 4 -2.57 18.45 7.90
C TYR A 4 -2.78 17.36 6.86
N ILE A 5 -2.64 16.08 7.25
CA ILE A 5 -2.74 14.93 6.35
C ILE A 5 -4.15 14.36 6.43
N ASP A 6 -4.76 14.18 5.25
CA ASP A 6 -6.05 13.54 5.07
C ASP A 6 -5.91 12.01 5.04
N ASN A 7 -5.05 11.51 4.18
CA ASN A 7 -4.77 10.08 4.06
C ASN A 7 -3.36 9.80 3.52
N VAL A 8 -2.91 8.55 3.71
CA VAL A 8 -1.70 8.01 3.11
C VAL A 8 -2.06 6.77 2.30
N GLN A 9 -1.60 6.69 1.05
CA GLN A 9 -1.80 5.53 0.19
C GLN A 9 -0.44 4.93 -0.15
N ILE A 10 -0.27 3.62 0.05
CA ILE A 10 0.94 2.88 -0.30
C ILE A 10 0.55 1.75 -1.25
N SER A 11 1.05 1.81 -2.48
CA SER A 11 0.73 0.86 -3.53
C SER A 11 1.99 0.19 -4.04
N VAL A 12 1.97 -1.15 -4.10
CA VAL A 12 3.01 -1.95 -4.76
C VAL A 12 2.33 -2.89 -5.72
N SER A 13 2.43 -2.62 -7.01
CA SER A 13 1.78 -3.39 -8.07
C SER A 13 2.80 -4.07 -8.99
N GLU A 14 2.53 -5.32 -9.34
CA GLU A 14 3.36 -6.14 -10.21
C GLU A 14 2.58 -6.56 -11.47
N ILE A 15 3.23 -6.46 -12.63
CA ILE A 15 2.68 -6.97 -13.91
C ILE A 15 2.82 -8.49 -13.97
N ILE A 16 3.89 -9.03 -13.39
CA ILE A 16 4.18 -10.46 -13.41
C ILE A 16 3.23 -11.26 -12.52
N GLY A 17 3.07 -12.55 -12.82
CA GLY A 17 2.36 -13.52 -11.98
C GLY A 17 3.29 -14.16 -10.96
N VAL A 18 2.96 -15.38 -10.57
CA VAL A 18 3.80 -16.18 -9.66
C VAL A 18 5.00 -16.81 -10.37
N GLU A 19 4.97 -16.85 -11.70
CA GLU A 19 6.01 -17.43 -12.56
C GLU A 19 6.48 -18.82 -12.04
N GLY A 20 7.78 -19.06 -11.90
CA GLY A 20 8.32 -20.33 -11.37
C GLY A 20 8.17 -20.52 -9.85
N ARG A 21 7.57 -19.57 -9.12
CA ARG A 21 7.45 -19.58 -7.64
C ARG A 21 6.06 -20.01 -7.16
N GLY A 22 5.26 -20.67 -8.02
CA GLY A 22 3.87 -21.00 -7.71
C GLY A 22 3.68 -21.77 -6.41
N SER A 23 4.46 -22.83 -6.15
CA SER A 23 4.36 -23.62 -4.93
C SER A 23 4.68 -22.83 -3.65
N TYR A 24 5.68 -21.96 -3.69
CA TYR A 24 6.01 -21.08 -2.57
C TYR A 24 4.87 -20.07 -2.32
N TYR A 25 4.39 -19.45 -3.40
CA TYR A 25 3.38 -18.41 -3.31
C TYR A 25 2.03 -18.95 -2.84
N ASP A 26 1.69 -20.18 -3.24
CA ASP A 26 0.42 -20.83 -2.85
C ASP A 26 0.32 -21.09 -1.33
N LEU A 27 1.47 -21.15 -0.63
CA LEU A 27 1.54 -21.29 0.82
C LEU A 27 1.56 -19.95 1.57
N ASN A 28 1.92 -18.85 0.90
CA ASN A 28 2.18 -17.57 1.56
C ASN A 28 1.18 -16.47 1.18
N GLY A 29 0.76 -16.41 -0.09
CA GLY A 29 -0.14 -15.37 -0.60
C GLY A 29 0.45 -13.96 -0.57
N ALA A 30 -0.36 -13.00 -1.03
CA ALA A 30 0.02 -11.60 -1.05
C ALA A 30 0.16 -11.00 0.37
N ILE A 31 -0.58 -11.52 1.34
CA ILE A 31 -0.52 -11.02 2.73
C ILE A 31 0.87 -11.26 3.33
N LYS A 32 1.38 -12.49 3.30
CA LYS A 32 2.69 -12.78 3.89
C LYS A 32 3.83 -12.29 3.03
N ASP A 33 3.75 -12.50 1.70
CA ASP A 33 4.86 -12.18 0.78
C ASP A 33 5.04 -10.66 0.63
N MET A 34 3.97 -9.90 0.48
CA MET A 34 4.04 -8.49 0.17
C MET A 34 3.58 -7.57 1.30
N LEU A 35 2.43 -7.83 1.91
CA LEU A 35 1.88 -6.93 2.91
C LEU A 35 2.74 -6.94 4.18
N GLN A 36 2.94 -8.11 4.77
CA GLN A 36 3.66 -8.25 6.04
C GLN A 36 5.14 -7.88 5.94
N ASN A 37 5.79 -8.21 4.84
CA ASN A 37 7.23 -7.94 4.66
C ASN A 37 7.49 -6.54 4.08
N HIS A 38 6.85 -6.19 2.96
CA HIS A 38 7.22 -4.97 2.22
C HIS A 38 6.36 -3.77 2.60
N LEU A 39 5.02 -3.88 2.55
CA LEU A 39 4.17 -2.72 2.75
C LEU A 39 4.22 -2.20 4.20
N LEU A 40 4.25 -3.09 5.19
CA LEU A 40 4.38 -2.66 6.59
C LEU A 40 5.73 -1.99 6.87
N GLN A 41 6.81 -2.33 6.17
CA GLN A 41 8.06 -1.57 6.26
C GLN A 41 7.91 -0.15 5.74
N LEU A 42 7.20 0.04 4.61
CA LEU A 42 6.91 1.38 4.07
C LEU A 42 6.02 2.18 5.01
N VAL A 43 5.00 1.55 5.61
CA VAL A 43 4.18 2.19 6.66
C VAL A 43 5.06 2.68 7.81
N CYS A 44 5.96 1.82 8.30
CA CYS A 44 6.87 2.20 9.38
C CYS A 44 7.76 3.38 9.00
N LEU A 45 8.36 3.37 7.81
CA LEU A 45 9.24 4.45 7.35
C LEU A 45 8.51 5.80 7.22
N VAL A 46 7.26 5.77 6.77
CA VAL A 46 6.42 6.98 6.68
C VAL A 46 5.98 7.48 8.05
N ALA A 47 5.67 6.55 8.95
CA ALA A 47 4.97 6.86 10.18
C ALA A 47 5.87 7.02 11.42
N MET A 48 7.09 6.47 11.39
CA MET A 48 8.01 6.55 12.53
C MET A 48 8.49 7.97 12.83
N GLU A 49 8.93 8.20 14.06
CA GLU A 49 9.68 9.39 14.40
C GLU A 49 11.13 9.29 13.88
N PRO A 50 11.78 10.43 13.61
CA PRO A 50 13.20 10.42 13.27
C PRO A 50 14.01 9.77 14.41
N PRO A 51 14.79 8.72 14.13
CA PRO A 51 15.69 8.18 15.16
C PRO A 51 16.80 9.18 15.48
N SER A 52 17.37 9.12 16.69
CA SER A 52 18.45 10.03 17.10
C SER A 52 19.72 9.88 16.24
N ASN A 53 19.91 8.73 15.62
CA ASN A 53 20.90 8.47 14.57
C ASN A 53 20.52 7.23 13.77
N PHE A 54 21.24 6.95 12.67
CA PHE A 54 20.94 5.82 11.76
C PHE A 54 21.50 4.46 12.19
N LYS A 55 21.78 4.25 13.49
CA LYS A 55 22.11 2.90 13.97
C LYS A 55 20.90 1.98 13.77
N PRO A 56 21.13 0.73 13.29
CA PRO A 56 20.03 -0.20 12.97
C PRO A 56 19.05 -0.45 14.12
N GLU A 57 19.55 -0.50 15.36
CA GLU A 57 18.74 -0.70 16.56
C GLU A 57 17.73 0.44 16.75
N LEU A 58 18.18 1.69 16.64
CA LEU A 58 17.34 2.86 16.86
C LEU A 58 16.27 2.99 15.77
N VAL A 59 16.63 2.69 14.51
CA VAL A 59 15.64 2.64 13.42
C VAL A 59 14.62 1.54 13.67
N ARG A 60 15.05 0.37 14.16
CA ARG A 60 14.15 -0.74 14.49
C ARG A 60 13.20 -0.38 15.63
N ASP A 61 13.70 0.30 16.66
CA ASP A 61 12.90 0.72 17.80
C ASP A 61 11.79 1.71 17.40
N GLU A 62 12.09 2.68 16.52
CA GLU A 62 11.07 3.60 16.01
C GLU A 62 10.03 2.87 15.14
N LYS A 63 10.44 1.92 14.29
CA LYS A 63 9.51 1.07 13.53
C LYS A 63 8.62 0.23 14.45
N LEU A 64 9.18 -0.33 15.52
CA LEU A 64 8.43 -1.14 16.49
C LEU A 64 7.33 -0.34 17.16
N LYS A 65 7.57 0.93 17.54
CA LYS A 65 6.56 1.82 18.10
C LYS A 65 5.37 2.01 17.15
N VAL A 66 5.61 2.13 15.84
CA VAL A 66 4.54 2.20 14.84
C VAL A 66 3.72 0.92 14.81
N ILE A 67 4.37 -0.24 14.74
CA ILE A 67 3.69 -1.54 14.71
C ILE A 67 2.85 -1.76 15.98
N GLN A 68 3.37 -1.41 17.16
CA GLN A 68 2.65 -1.53 18.42
C GLN A 68 1.44 -0.59 18.52
N SER A 69 1.47 0.51 17.76
CA SER A 69 0.37 1.48 17.70
C SER A 69 -0.68 1.15 16.63
N LEU A 70 -0.54 0.05 15.89
CA LEU A 70 -1.55 -0.33 14.90
C LEU A 70 -2.84 -0.73 15.59
N LYS A 71 -3.95 -0.11 15.16
CA LYS A 71 -5.28 -0.51 15.61
C LYS A 71 -5.59 -1.93 15.17
N LYS A 72 -6.08 -2.77 16.08
CA LYS A 72 -6.60 -4.09 15.73
C LYS A 72 -7.69 -3.95 14.67
N GLN A 73 -7.53 -4.64 13.55
CA GLN A 73 -8.44 -4.55 12.41
C GLN A 73 -9.52 -5.62 12.48
N GLU A 74 -10.76 -5.21 12.23
CA GLU A 74 -11.83 -6.14 11.89
C GLU A 74 -11.69 -6.53 10.42
N ILE A 75 -11.40 -7.79 10.16
CA ILE A 75 -11.10 -8.32 8.81
C ILE A 75 -12.22 -7.98 7.82
N ASN A 76 -13.48 -8.14 8.20
CA ASN A 76 -14.63 -8.01 7.31
C ASN A 76 -14.83 -6.60 6.72
N ASN A 77 -14.38 -5.55 7.41
CA ASN A 77 -14.66 -4.17 7.01
C ASN A 77 -13.45 -3.43 6.42
N ASN A 78 -12.25 -3.98 6.58
CA ASN A 78 -11.01 -3.28 6.24
C ASN A 78 -10.12 -4.01 5.23
N PHE A 79 -10.49 -5.21 4.80
CA PHE A 79 -9.71 -6.04 3.87
C PHE A 79 -10.52 -6.38 2.62
N ILE A 80 -9.86 -6.28 1.48
CA ILE A 80 -10.33 -6.78 0.19
C ILE A 80 -9.26 -7.74 -0.33
N LEU A 81 -9.66 -8.97 -0.58
CA LEU A 81 -8.79 -10.01 -1.14
C LEU A 81 -9.24 -10.36 -2.55
N GLY A 82 -8.30 -10.69 -3.40
CA GLY A 82 -8.57 -11.10 -4.77
C GLY A 82 -7.54 -12.10 -5.28
N GLN A 83 -7.92 -12.82 -6.32
CA GLN A 83 -7.05 -13.75 -7.02
C GLN A 83 -7.14 -13.48 -8.51
N TYR A 84 -6.00 -13.36 -9.23
CA TYR A 84 -6.04 -13.07 -10.65
C TYR A 84 -6.63 -14.23 -11.46
N THR A 85 -7.43 -13.88 -12.47
CA THR A 85 -8.08 -14.81 -13.38
C THR A 85 -7.43 -14.77 -14.76
N LYS A 86 -7.84 -15.66 -15.65
CA LYS A 86 -7.46 -15.62 -17.06
C LYS A 86 -7.85 -14.26 -17.67
N GLY A 87 -6.93 -13.66 -18.40
CA GLY A 87 -7.18 -12.36 -19.03
C GLY A 87 -6.12 -11.95 -20.04
N LYS A 88 -5.98 -10.64 -20.26
CA LYS A 88 -4.95 -10.05 -21.12
C LYS A 88 -4.24 -8.90 -20.42
N ILE A 89 -2.92 -8.85 -20.54
CA ILE A 89 -2.08 -7.74 -20.10
C ILE A 89 -1.22 -7.34 -21.30
N ASN A 90 -1.21 -6.06 -21.67
CA ASN A 90 -0.46 -5.54 -22.83
C ASN A 90 -0.68 -6.38 -24.11
N ASN A 91 -1.95 -6.73 -24.39
CA ASN A 91 -2.39 -7.57 -25.50
C ASN A 91 -1.89 -9.03 -25.51
N ARG A 92 -1.21 -9.48 -24.45
CA ARG A 92 -0.78 -10.88 -24.29
C ARG A 92 -1.74 -11.63 -23.38
N ASN A 93 -2.13 -12.84 -23.79
CA ASN A 93 -2.96 -13.71 -22.96
C ASN A 93 -2.16 -14.16 -21.73
N VAL A 94 -2.80 -14.09 -20.56
CA VAL A 94 -2.24 -14.57 -19.29
C VAL A 94 -3.15 -15.62 -18.68
N ASN A 95 -2.55 -16.62 -18.03
CA ASN A 95 -3.29 -17.67 -17.34
C ASN A 95 -3.93 -17.14 -16.05
N SER A 96 -4.90 -17.91 -15.54
CA SER A 96 -5.38 -17.74 -14.18
C SER A 96 -4.33 -18.23 -13.15
N TYR A 97 -4.41 -17.71 -11.94
CA TYR A 97 -3.58 -18.14 -10.83
C TYR A 97 -3.60 -19.66 -10.61
N LYS A 98 -4.80 -20.25 -10.56
CA LYS A 98 -5.00 -21.70 -10.37
C LYS A 98 -4.26 -22.54 -11.41
N LYS A 99 -4.22 -22.05 -12.66
CA LYS A 99 -3.46 -22.71 -13.74
C LYS A 99 -1.95 -22.56 -13.54
N ASP A 100 -1.48 -21.37 -13.12
CA ASP A 100 -0.06 -21.10 -12.91
C ASP A 100 0.51 -21.92 -11.75
N VAL A 101 -0.26 -22.11 -10.66
CA VAL A 101 0.16 -22.94 -9.50
C VAL A 101 -0.20 -24.43 -9.66
N LYS A 102 -0.92 -24.80 -10.71
CA LYS A 102 -1.43 -26.18 -10.96
C LYS A 102 -2.29 -26.72 -9.80
N ASN A 103 -3.02 -25.83 -9.13
CA ASN A 103 -3.91 -26.15 -8.02
C ASN A 103 -5.30 -25.50 -8.24
N ASN A 104 -6.25 -26.28 -8.74
CA ASN A 104 -7.59 -25.81 -9.07
C ASN A 104 -8.43 -25.44 -7.83
N SER A 105 -8.08 -25.92 -6.66
CA SER A 105 -8.77 -25.63 -5.39
C SER A 105 -8.14 -24.47 -4.63
N SER A 106 -7.02 -23.91 -5.09
CA SER A 106 -6.36 -22.82 -4.38
C SER A 106 -7.26 -21.61 -4.21
N LEU A 107 -7.31 -21.10 -2.97
CA LEU A 107 -7.97 -19.88 -2.55
C LEU A 107 -6.96 -18.77 -2.16
N THR A 108 -5.67 -19.01 -2.39
CA THR A 108 -4.60 -18.08 -2.02
C THR A 108 -4.75 -16.76 -2.77
N GLU A 109 -4.75 -15.68 -2.03
CA GLU A 109 -4.91 -14.34 -2.56
C GLU A 109 -3.64 -13.88 -3.29
N THR A 110 -3.83 -13.22 -4.43
CA THR A 110 -2.78 -12.58 -5.23
C THR A 110 -2.92 -11.07 -5.28
N PHE A 111 -3.96 -10.56 -4.63
CA PHE A 111 -4.24 -9.15 -4.43
C PHE A 111 -4.77 -8.95 -3.01
N VAL A 112 -4.29 -7.89 -2.37
CA VAL A 112 -4.82 -7.42 -1.10
C VAL A 112 -4.89 -5.91 -1.10
N ALA A 113 -6.00 -5.38 -0.63
CA ALA A 113 -6.13 -3.98 -0.26
C ALA A 113 -6.71 -3.90 1.15
N LEU A 114 -6.17 -3.00 1.95
CA LEU A 114 -6.65 -2.78 3.31
C LEU A 114 -6.53 -1.32 3.72
N LYS A 115 -7.36 -0.96 4.68
CA LYS A 115 -7.29 0.30 5.39
C LYS A 115 -6.86 0.04 6.82
N LEU A 116 -5.84 0.73 7.31
CA LEU A 116 -5.38 0.65 8.69
C LEU A 116 -5.29 2.03 9.34
N TYR A 117 -5.22 2.05 10.65
CA TYR A 117 -5.03 3.24 11.47
C TYR A 117 -3.89 3.02 12.47
N ILE A 118 -3.16 4.11 12.76
CA ILE A 118 -2.09 4.14 13.76
C ILE A 118 -2.60 4.97 14.93
N GLU A 119 -2.78 4.34 16.08
CA GLU A 119 -3.33 4.96 17.28
C GLU A 119 -2.23 5.62 18.11
N ASN A 120 -1.67 6.69 17.59
CA ASN A 120 -0.78 7.59 18.31
C ASN A 120 -1.15 9.05 18.03
N TRP A 121 -0.59 9.98 18.81
CA TRP A 121 -0.92 11.41 18.69
C TRP A 121 -0.60 12.01 17.32
N ARG A 122 0.39 11.47 16.64
CA ARG A 122 0.81 11.97 15.32
C ARG A 122 -0.14 11.58 14.21
N TRP A 123 -0.72 10.36 14.26
CA TRP A 123 -1.46 9.75 13.16
C TRP A 123 -2.93 9.42 13.49
N ALA A 124 -3.38 9.67 14.73
CA ALA A 124 -4.75 9.38 15.12
C ALA A 124 -5.76 9.98 14.13
N GLY A 125 -6.68 9.14 13.62
CA GLY A 125 -7.71 9.52 12.67
C GLY A 125 -7.26 9.57 11.19
N VAL A 126 -5.97 9.44 10.87
CA VAL A 126 -5.47 9.41 9.49
C VAL A 126 -5.51 7.97 8.95
N PRO A 127 -6.29 7.67 7.92
CA PRO A 127 -6.30 6.35 7.30
C PRO A 127 -5.06 6.12 6.44
N PHE A 128 -4.50 4.92 6.54
CA PHE A 128 -3.48 4.39 5.65
C PHE A 128 -4.12 3.33 4.76
N TYR A 129 -4.12 3.54 3.45
CA TYR A 129 -4.60 2.60 2.46
C TYR A 129 -3.43 1.86 1.84
N LEU A 130 -3.37 0.56 2.04
CA LEU A 130 -2.33 -0.31 1.49
C LEU A 130 -2.90 -1.16 0.37
N ARG A 131 -2.19 -1.29 -0.72
CA ARG A 131 -2.60 -2.10 -1.86
C ARG A 131 -1.41 -2.79 -2.49
N THR A 132 -1.54 -4.09 -2.73
CA THR A 132 -0.56 -4.85 -3.52
C THR A 132 -1.25 -5.94 -4.32
N GLY A 133 -0.62 -6.36 -5.40
CA GLY A 133 -1.12 -7.48 -6.19
C GLY A 133 -0.25 -7.80 -7.40
N LYS A 134 -0.42 -9.04 -7.87
CA LYS A 134 0.19 -9.56 -9.09
C LYS A 134 -0.77 -9.46 -10.28
N ARG A 135 -0.24 -9.49 -11.50
CA ARG A 135 -1.01 -9.36 -12.75
C ARG A 135 -1.84 -8.08 -12.83
N LEU A 136 -1.31 -6.99 -12.26
CA LEU A 136 -1.90 -5.66 -12.38
C LEU A 136 -1.43 -4.98 -13.69
N LYS A 137 -2.14 -3.94 -14.11
CA LYS A 137 -1.94 -3.28 -15.41
C LYS A 137 -0.56 -2.63 -15.54
N LYS A 138 0.00 -2.12 -14.44
CA LYS A 138 1.30 -1.44 -14.41
C LYS A 138 2.12 -1.95 -13.24
N GLN A 139 3.44 -2.01 -13.42
CA GLN A 139 4.38 -2.11 -12.31
C GLN A 139 4.56 -0.72 -11.73
N ASN A 140 4.28 -0.58 -10.44
CA ASN A 140 4.40 0.69 -9.75
C ASN A 140 4.54 0.47 -8.25
N SER A 141 5.48 1.16 -7.64
CA SER A 141 5.63 1.23 -6.18
C SER A 141 5.68 2.69 -5.79
N GLU A 142 4.62 3.14 -5.10
CA GLU A 142 4.45 4.56 -4.77
C GLU A 142 3.83 4.77 -3.39
N ILE A 143 4.16 5.90 -2.80
CA ILE A 143 3.52 6.42 -1.60
C ILE A 143 2.89 7.76 -1.97
N VAL A 144 1.59 7.92 -1.75
CA VAL A 144 0.85 9.16 -1.96
C VAL A 144 0.36 9.68 -0.62
N ILE A 145 0.82 10.86 -0.23
CA ILE A 145 0.37 11.56 0.96
C ILE A 145 -0.55 12.69 0.51
N THR A 146 -1.83 12.58 0.81
CA THR A 146 -2.84 13.61 0.50
C THR A 146 -3.01 14.52 1.71
N PHE A 147 -2.84 15.81 1.48
CA PHE A 147 -3.07 16.82 2.52
C PHE A 147 -4.55 17.16 2.62
N LYS A 148 -4.97 17.67 3.77
CA LYS A 148 -6.31 18.20 3.96
C LYS A 148 -6.54 19.41 3.05
N SER A 149 -7.78 19.57 2.59
CA SER A 149 -8.18 20.75 1.85
C SER A 149 -8.00 22.00 2.69
N LEU A 150 -7.74 23.13 2.03
CA LEU A 150 -7.67 24.41 2.69
C LEU A 150 -9.03 24.75 3.32
N PRO A 151 -9.06 25.26 4.57
CA PRO A 151 -10.30 25.58 5.25
C PRO A 151 -11.04 26.79 4.61
N HIS A 152 -10.29 27.62 3.90
CA HIS A 152 -10.83 28.79 3.20
C HIS A 152 -10.02 29.08 1.93
N PHE A 153 -10.72 29.44 0.84
CA PHE A 153 -10.13 29.86 -0.41
C PHE A 153 -10.26 31.38 -0.55
N ILE A 154 -9.13 32.05 -0.79
CA ILE A 154 -9.07 33.49 -1.03
C ILE A 154 -9.25 33.84 -2.52
N PHE A 155 -9.19 32.86 -3.41
CA PHE A 155 -9.36 33.08 -4.84
C PHE A 155 -10.81 32.87 -5.26
N ASP A 156 -11.25 33.67 -6.23
CA ASP A 156 -12.58 33.51 -6.83
C ASP A 156 -12.67 32.15 -7.55
N LYS A 157 -13.72 31.38 -7.22
CA LYS A 157 -13.97 30.07 -7.83
C LYS A 157 -14.13 30.13 -9.35
N ASN A 158 -14.64 31.24 -9.88
CA ASN A 158 -14.82 31.46 -11.32
C ASN A 158 -13.46 31.62 -12.05
N VAL A 159 -12.40 31.98 -11.34
CA VAL A 159 -11.05 32.21 -11.89
C VAL A 159 -10.14 31.01 -11.65
N SER A 160 -10.25 30.37 -10.49
CA SER A 160 -9.32 29.31 -10.05
C SER A 160 -9.78 27.88 -10.35
N GLY A 161 -11.05 27.70 -10.73
CA GLY A 161 -11.63 26.36 -10.87
C GLY A 161 -11.72 25.60 -9.54
N GLU A 162 -11.83 24.28 -9.61
CA GLU A 162 -11.89 23.41 -8.44
C GLU A 162 -10.46 23.16 -7.93
N ILE A 163 -10.10 23.77 -6.80
CA ILE A 163 -8.77 23.57 -6.19
C ILE A 163 -8.74 22.21 -5.49
N LYS A 164 -7.91 21.32 -6.00
CA LYS A 164 -7.67 19.99 -5.42
C LYS A 164 -6.74 20.09 -4.23
N ALA A 165 -6.90 19.17 -3.28
CA ALA A 165 -5.96 19.01 -2.18
C ALA A 165 -4.53 18.70 -2.70
N ASN A 166 -3.52 19.27 -2.06
CA ASN A 166 -2.13 18.99 -2.40
C ASN A 166 -1.79 17.54 -2.11
N GLN A 167 -0.90 16.98 -2.93
CA GLN A 167 -0.39 15.62 -2.76
C GLN A 167 1.14 15.64 -2.85
N LEU A 168 1.78 14.85 -1.99
CA LEU A 168 3.18 14.46 -2.13
C LEU A 168 3.20 13.02 -2.63
N ILE A 169 3.77 12.82 -3.81
CA ILE A 169 3.88 11.50 -4.44
C ILE A 169 5.35 11.10 -4.43
N ILE A 170 5.65 9.99 -3.76
CA ILE A 170 7.00 9.41 -3.70
C ILE A 170 6.97 8.14 -4.53
N THR A 171 7.61 8.16 -5.69
CA THR A 171 7.75 6.99 -6.56
C THR A 171 9.02 6.24 -6.19
N LEU A 172 8.87 4.94 -5.88
CA LEU A 172 9.97 4.06 -5.47
C LEU A 172 10.46 3.19 -6.65
N GLN A 173 9.55 2.82 -7.56
CA GLN A 173 9.82 2.03 -8.77
C GLN A 173 8.72 2.28 -9.81
N PRO A 174 9.02 2.19 -11.15
CA PRO A 174 10.33 1.87 -11.74
C PRO A 174 11.30 3.05 -11.74
N ASP A 175 10.78 4.30 -11.77
CA ASP A 175 11.59 5.51 -11.84
C ASP A 175 11.42 6.27 -10.52
N GLU A 176 12.48 6.33 -9.73
CA GLU A 176 12.47 6.98 -8.42
C GLU A 176 12.28 8.51 -8.58
N GLY A 177 11.39 9.09 -7.75
CA GLY A 177 11.10 10.52 -7.83
C GLY A 177 10.15 11.04 -6.75
N LEU A 178 10.01 12.36 -6.71
CA LEU A 178 9.09 13.12 -5.87
C LEU A 178 8.20 14.01 -6.74
#